data_9496a2e4a87646a2794abec0a0489c9f
#
_entry.id   9496a2e4a87646a2794abec0a0489c9f
#
_cell.length_a   1.000
_cell.length_b   1.000
_cell.length_c   1.000
_cell.angle_alpha   90.00
_cell.angle_beta   90.00
_cell.angle_gamma   90.00
#
_symmetry.space_group_name_H-M   'P 1'
#
loop_
_entity.id
_entity.type
_entity.pdbx_description
1 polymer ?
#
loop_
_entity_poly.entity_id
_entity_poly.type
_entity_poly.pdbx_seq_one_letter_code
_entity_poly.pdbx_strand_id
1 'polypeptide(L)'
;GRAPETQALVLRLLAGLDCPVVLDADGINALAGHIDVLDKRQAPTVLTPHEGEFGRLTGCALPVRDRLSAAREFARDHRCVLVLKGQGTVTAAPDGSAWINATGNPGMAKGGSGDVLAGMIAGLLGQKHLRRERDNIPELTVEAVCLHGLAGDLG
;
A
#
# COMPACT_ATOMS: atom_id res chain seq x y z
N GLY A 1 4.12 15.89 -3.81
CA GLY A 1 3.71 17.25 -3.54
C GLY A 1 2.30 17.35 -2.98
N ARG A 2 2.11 18.24 -2.00
CA ARG A 2 0.78 18.49 -1.41
C ARG A 2 0.04 19.61 -2.13
N ALA A 3 0.47 19.98 -3.34
CA ALA A 3 -0.19 21.01 -4.13
C ALA A 3 -1.58 20.51 -4.58
N PRO A 4 -2.59 21.39 -4.61
CA PRO A 4 -3.95 21.02 -5.05
C PRO A 4 -3.98 20.40 -6.46
N GLU A 5 -3.12 20.87 -7.33
CA GLU A 5 -3.01 20.36 -8.72
C GLU A 5 -2.49 18.91 -8.74
N THR A 6 -1.53 18.59 -7.88
CA THR A 6 -1.01 17.22 -7.72
C THR A 6 -2.10 16.29 -7.18
N GLN A 7 -2.85 16.75 -6.18
CA GLN A 7 -3.98 16.01 -5.65
C GLN A 7 -5.04 15.74 -6.72
N ALA A 8 -5.44 16.77 -7.46
CA ALA A 8 -6.42 16.64 -8.53
C ALA A 8 -5.95 15.67 -9.62
N LEU A 9 -4.66 15.70 -9.99
CA LEU A 9 -4.07 14.78 -10.96
C LEU A 9 -4.16 13.33 -10.47
N VAL A 10 -3.73 13.06 -9.21
CA VAL A 10 -3.78 11.71 -8.62
C VAL A 10 -5.21 11.17 -8.61
N LEU A 11 -6.17 11.97 -8.15
CA LEU A 11 -7.59 11.55 -8.10
C LEU A 11 -8.15 11.26 -9.48
N ARG A 12 -7.80 12.07 -10.49
CA ARG A 12 -8.21 11.83 -11.90
C ARG A 12 -7.60 10.55 -12.46
N LEU A 13 -6.31 10.29 -12.20
CA LEU A 13 -5.66 9.07 -12.63
C LEU A 13 -6.32 7.84 -11.99
N LEU A 14 -6.59 7.88 -10.68
CA LEU A 14 -7.27 6.79 -10.00
C LEU A 14 -8.67 6.52 -10.56
N ALA A 15 -9.42 7.56 -10.87
CA ALA A 15 -10.76 7.41 -11.45
C ALA A 15 -10.76 6.86 -12.88
N GLY A 16 -9.67 7.09 -13.65
CA GLY A 16 -9.63 6.77 -15.09
C GLY A 16 -8.78 5.54 -15.46
N LEU A 17 -7.96 5.00 -14.55
CA LEU A 17 -7.08 3.87 -14.87
C LEU A 17 -7.78 2.53 -14.58
N ASP A 18 -7.81 1.64 -15.56
CA ASP A 18 -8.37 0.27 -15.47
C ASP A 18 -7.28 -0.80 -15.19
N CYS A 19 -6.10 -0.36 -14.76
CA CYS A 19 -5.00 -1.25 -14.38
C CYS A 19 -4.73 -1.20 -12.86
N PRO A 20 -3.99 -2.19 -12.31
CA PRO A 20 -3.53 -2.14 -10.93
C PRO A 20 -2.70 -0.87 -10.67
N VAL A 21 -2.88 -0.27 -9.49
CA VAL A 21 -2.18 0.94 -9.07
C VAL A 21 -1.53 0.72 -7.72
N VAL A 22 -0.28 1.16 -7.57
CA VAL A 22 0.40 1.25 -6.27
C VAL A 22 0.49 2.72 -5.88
N LEU A 23 0.01 3.05 -4.70
CA LEU A 23 0.09 4.39 -4.12
C LEU A 23 1.01 4.40 -2.90
N ASP A 24 1.97 5.30 -2.91
CA ASP A 24 2.88 5.56 -1.79
C ASP A 24 3.01 7.07 -1.55
N ALA A 25 3.50 7.45 -0.39
CA ALA A 25 3.89 8.81 -0.03
C ALA A 25 2.83 9.87 -0.38
N ASP A 26 3.15 10.80 -1.27
CA ASP A 26 2.24 11.88 -1.66
C ASP A 26 0.99 11.39 -2.41
N GLY A 27 1.06 10.22 -3.06
CA GLY A 27 -0.12 9.57 -3.64
C GLY A 27 -1.14 9.19 -2.56
N ILE A 28 -0.68 8.69 -1.42
CA ILE A 28 -1.53 8.40 -0.26
C ILE A 28 -2.07 9.69 0.35
N ASN A 29 -1.21 10.71 0.52
CA ASN A 29 -1.65 12.00 1.05
C ASN A 29 -2.74 12.65 0.18
N ALA A 30 -2.74 12.40 -1.13
CA ALA A 30 -3.76 12.90 -2.04
C ALA A 30 -5.15 12.30 -1.77
N LEU A 31 -5.24 11.13 -1.14
CA LEU A 31 -6.50 10.48 -0.78
C LEU A 31 -7.15 11.07 0.47
N ALA A 32 -6.43 11.86 1.28
CA ALA A 32 -6.99 12.43 2.49
C ALA A 32 -8.22 13.32 2.16
N GLY A 33 -9.37 12.97 2.71
CA GLY A 33 -10.67 13.60 2.41
C GLY A 33 -11.34 13.14 1.10
N HIS A 34 -10.73 12.21 0.34
CA HIS A 34 -11.22 11.71 -0.96
C HIS A 34 -11.10 10.19 -1.07
N ILE A 35 -11.16 9.49 0.04
CA ILE A 35 -10.95 8.03 0.09
C ILE A 35 -12.00 7.25 -0.70
N ASP A 36 -13.18 7.83 -0.90
CA ASP A 36 -14.28 7.28 -1.68
C ASP A 36 -13.93 6.99 -3.15
N VAL A 37 -12.83 7.56 -3.66
CA VAL A 37 -12.33 7.23 -5.00
C VAL A 37 -11.88 5.77 -5.09
N LEU A 38 -11.39 5.19 -3.99
CA LEU A 38 -11.00 3.78 -3.93
C LEU A 38 -12.21 2.87 -4.08
N ASP A 39 -13.32 3.22 -3.45
CA ASP A 39 -14.54 2.41 -3.43
C ASP A 39 -15.19 2.29 -4.82
N LYS A 40 -14.89 3.24 -5.69
CA LYS A 40 -15.40 3.32 -7.07
C LYS A 40 -14.54 2.56 -8.07
N ARG A 41 -13.30 2.20 -7.70
CA ARG A 41 -12.39 1.50 -8.59
C ARG A 41 -12.77 0.03 -8.72
N GLN A 42 -12.65 -0.49 -9.95
CA GLN A 42 -12.78 -1.92 -10.23
C GLN A 42 -11.39 -2.59 -10.31
N ALA A 43 -10.38 -1.85 -10.75
CA ALA A 43 -9.01 -2.36 -10.81
C ALA A 43 -8.36 -2.32 -9.43
N PRO A 44 -7.50 -3.31 -9.11
CA PRO A 44 -6.84 -3.41 -7.80
C PRO A 44 -6.02 -2.18 -7.45
N THR A 45 -6.04 -1.82 -6.18
CA THR A 45 -5.21 -0.75 -5.62
C THR A 45 -4.43 -1.27 -4.43
N VAL A 46 -3.13 -0.99 -4.40
CA VAL A 46 -2.25 -1.27 -3.27
C VAL A 46 -1.79 0.05 -2.67
N LEU A 47 -1.97 0.22 -1.37
CA LEU A 47 -1.47 1.37 -0.62
C LEU A 47 -0.35 0.92 0.33
N THR A 48 0.71 1.71 0.43
CA THR A 48 1.89 1.38 1.24
C THR A 48 2.20 2.44 2.31
N PRO A 49 1.23 2.85 3.16
CA PRO A 49 1.46 3.88 4.15
C PRO A 49 2.40 3.43 5.27
N HIS A 50 3.26 4.33 5.75
CA HIS A 50 3.75 4.25 7.12
C HIS A 50 2.68 4.75 8.11
N GLU A 51 2.85 4.53 9.42
CA GLU A 51 1.83 4.90 10.40
C GLU A 51 1.39 6.37 10.34
N GLY A 52 2.34 7.29 10.11
CA GLY A 52 2.02 8.71 10.01
C GLY A 52 1.15 9.05 8.78
N GLU A 53 1.35 8.37 7.65
CA GLU A 53 0.50 8.49 6.46
C GLU A 53 -0.88 7.88 6.72
N PHE A 54 -0.90 6.71 7.34
CA PHE A 54 -2.14 6.03 7.71
C PHE A 54 -2.99 6.88 8.67
N GLY A 55 -2.36 7.48 9.68
CA GLY A 55 -3.06 8.39 10.60
C GLY A 55 -3.64 9.62 9.90
N ARG A 56 -2.91 10.21 8.93
CA ARG A 56 -3.45 11.33 8.13
C ARG A 56 -4.61 10.91 7.22
N LEU A 57 -4.54 9.70 6.68
CA LEU A 57 -5.56 9.16 5.79
C LEU A 57 -6.85 8.83 6.52
N THR A 58 -6.76 8.25 7.71
CA THR A 58 -7.90 7.71 8.47
C THR A 58 -8.37 8.62 9.61
N GLY A 59 -7.53 9.55 10.06
CA GLY A 59 -7.77 10.34 11.27
C GLY A 59 -7.53 9.57 12.58
N CYS A 60 -6.98 8.34 12.52
CA CYS A 60 -6.72 7.57 13.74
C CYS A 60 -5.58 8.16 14.59
N ALA A 61 -5.64 7.92 15.90
CA ALA A 61 -4.59 8.33 16.83
C ALA A 61 -3.30 7.54 16.61
N LEU A 62 -2.17 8.19 16.81
CA LEU A 62 -0.84 7.59 16.72
C LEU A 62 -0.21 7.42 18.11
N PRO A 63 0.59 6.37 18.34
CA PRO A 63 0.80 5.22 17.44
C PRO A 63 -0.45 4.37 17.28
N VAL A 64 -0.57 3.67 16.15
CA VAL A 64 -1.69 2.76 15.90
C VAL A 64 -1.59 1.56 16.85
N ARG A 65 -2.51 1.46 17.83
CA ARG A 65 -2.43 0.47 18.90
C ARG A 65 -2.60 -0.97 18.40
N ASP A 66 -3.60 -1.19 17.55
CA ASP A 66 -3.87 -2.48 16.92
C ASP A 66 -3.73 -2.35 15.41
N ARG A 67 -2.48 -2.47 14.94
CA ARG A 67 -2.13 -2.32 13.53
C ARG A 67 -2.79 -3.38 12.66
N LEU A 68 -2.94 -4.60 13.20
CA LEU A 68 -3.53 -5.73 12.46
C LEU A 68 -5.00 -5.47 12.18
N SER A 69 -5.78 -5.16 13.22
CA SER A 69 -7.21 -4.87 13.05
C SER A 69 -7.43 -3.63 12.19
N ALA A 70 -6.70 -2.54 12.45
CA ALA A 70 -6.82 -1.31 11.68
C ALA A 70 -6.53 -1.52 10.17
N ALA A 71 -5.48 -2.30 9.84
CA ALA A 71 -5.15 -2.61 8.46
C ALA A 71 -6.24 -3.48 7.78
N ARG A 72 -6.75 -4.48 8.48
CA ARG A 72 -7.81 -5.37 7.96
C ARG A 72 -9.12 -4.65 7.72
N GLU A 73 -9.55 -3.82 8.66
CA GLU A 73 -10.77 -3.03 8.53
C GLU A 73 -10.66 -2.07 7.34
N PHE A 74 -9.56 -1.34 7.25
CA PHE A 74 -9.33 -0.43 6.14
C PHE A 74 -9.32 -1.13 4.78
N ALA A 75 -8.57 -2.23 4.66
CA ALA A 75 -8.45 -2.98 3.41
C ALA A 75 -9.81 -3.52 2.93
N ARG A 76 -10.62 -4.06 3.86
CA ARG A 76 -11.96 -4.55 3.58
C ARG A 76 -12.90 -3.43 3.18
N ASP A 77 -12.94 -2.36 3.96
CA ASP A 77 -13.92 -1.28 3.80
C ASP A 77 -13.69 -0.49 2.50
N HIS A 78 -12.42 -0.37 2.07
CA HIS A 78 -12.04 0.33 0.84
C HIS A 78 -11.61 -0.59 -0.31
N ARG A 79 -11.83 -1.90 -0.18
CA ARG A 79 -11.58 -2.91 -1.22
C ARG A 79 -10.18 -2.80 -1.85
N CYS A 80 -9.16 -2.57 -1.03
CA CYS A 80 -7.78 -2.40 -1.45
C CYS A 80 -6.84 -3.34 -0.70
N VAL A 81 -5.62 -3.51 -1.19
CA VAL A 81 -4.53 -4.12 -0.42
C VAL A 81 -3.82 -3.00 0.34
N LEU A 82 -3.65 -3.16 1.64
CA LEU A 82 -2.95 -2.21 2.50
C LEU A 82 -1.67 -2.83 3.04
N VAL A 83 -0.54 -2.15 2.83
CA VAL A 83 0.76 -2.46 3.43
C VAL A 83 1.08 -1.41 4.49
N LEU A 84 0.73 -1.65 5.73
CA LEU A 84 1.04 -0.75 6.85
C LEU A 84 2.48 -0.95 7.29
N LYS A 85 3.36 -0.09 6.78
CA LYS A 85 4.82 -0.16 6.99
C LYS A 85 5.20 0.08 8.45
N GLY A 86 6.24 -0.62 8.91
CA GLY A 86 6.82 -0.50 10.26
C GLY A 86 7.47 -1.80 10.70
N GLN A 87 7.91 -1.87 11.95
CA GLN A 87 8.36 -3.13 12.52
C GLN A 87 7.19 -4.13 12.51
N GLY A 88 7.39 -5.31 11.91
CA GLY A 88 6.29 -6.23 11.63
C GLY A 88 5.28 -5.59 10.67
N THR A 89 5.73 -5.23 9.45
CA THR A 89 4.86 -4.68 8.41
C THR A 89 3.63 -5.58 8.22
N VAL A 90 2.43 -4.99 8.25
CA VAL A 90 1.17 -5.71 8.08
C VAL A 90 0.70 -5.51 6.65
N THR A 91 0.48 -6.60 5.91
CA THR A 91 -0.22 -6.59 4.63
C THR A 91 -1.62 -7.14 4.84
N ALA A 92 -2.64 -6.38 4.49
CA ALA A 92 -4.04 -6.78 4.61
C ALA A 92 -4.74 -6.76 3.25
N ALA A 93 -5.63 -7.73 3.03
CA ALA A 93 -6.37 -7.91 1.79
C ALA A 93 -7.86 -7.54 1.94
N PRO A 94 -8.57 -7.27 0.83
CA PRO A 94 -9.99 -6.91 0.85
C PRO A 94 -10.91 -7.99 1.45
N ASP A 95 -10.50 -9.25 1.41
CA ASP A 95 -11.25 -10.39 1.97
C ASP A 95 -11.08 -10.53 3.49
N GLY A 96 -10.27 -9.67 4.11
CA GLY A 96 -9.96 -9.68 5.53
C GLY A 96 -8.77 -10.56 5.91
N SER A 97 -8.11 -11.22 4.95
CA SER A 97 -6.83 -11.91 5.18
C SER A 97 -5.74 -10.88 5.52
N ALA A 98 -4.80 -11.26 6.37
CA ALA A 98 -3.66 -10.41 6.69
C ALA A 98 -2.42 -11.22 7.06
N TRP A 99 -1.27 -10.65 6.77
CA TRP A 99 0.05 -11.22 7.00
C TRP A 99 0.92 -10.22 7.76
N ILE A 100 1.73 -10.73 8.68
CA ILE A 100 2.72 -9.95 9.40
C ILE A 100 4.10 -10.37 8.89
N ASN A 101 4.84 -9.41 8.33
CA ASN A 101 6.17 -9.66 7.81
C ASN A 101 7.20 -9.76 8.94
N ALA A 102 7.96 -10.87 8.96
CA ALA A 102 9.00 -11.14 9.95
C ALA A 102 10.42 -10.78 9.47
N THR A 103 10.57 -10.34 8.22
CA THR A 103 11.86 -9.96 7.62
C THR A 103 12.10 -8.47 7.70
N GLY A 104 13.36 -8.05 7.54
CA GLY A 104 13.75 -6.66 7.61
C GLY A 104 14.22 -6.23 8.99
N ASN A 105 14.99 -5.17 9.03
CA ASN A 105 15.62 -4.64 10.25
C ASN A 105 15.49 -3.11 10.32
N PRO A 106 15.76 -2.50 11.49
CA PRO A 106 15.64 -1.04 11.66
C PRO A 106 16.55 -0.21 10.74
N GLY A 107 17.62 -0.78 10.22
CA GLY A 107 18.52 -0.11 9.25
C GLY A 107 17.83 0.22 7.92
N MET A 108 16.70 -0.43 7.62
CA MET A 108 15.88 -0.13 6.46
C MET A 108 15.07 1.16 6.57
N ALA A 109 15.03 1.80 7.75
CA ALA A 109 14.37 3.09 7.96
C ALA A 109 15.20 4.24 7.35
N LYS A 110 15.50 4.14 6.06
CA LYS A 110 16.24 5.12 5.26
C LYS A 110 15.35 5.70 4.18
N GLY A 111 15.65 6.93 3.76
CA GLY A 111 15.01 7.53 2.58
C GLY A 111 15.23 6.65 1.34
N GLY A 112 14.18 6.44 0.56
CA GLY A 112 14.21 5.61 -0.66
C GLY A 112 13.84 4.14 -0.46
N SER A 113 13.90 3.60 0.76
CA SER A 113 13.51 2.21 1.03
C SER A 113 12.03 1.94 0.66
N GLY A 114 11.13 2.88 0.96
CA GLY A 114 9.73 2.81 0.56
C GLY A 114 9.54 2.84 -0.96
N ASP A 115 10.31 3.67 -1.66
CA ASP A 115 10.25 3.77 -3.13
C ASP A 115 10.65 2.45 -3.79
N VAL A 116 11.68 1.77 -3.25
CA VAL A 116 12.08 0.44 -3.71
C VAL A 116 10.96 -0.56 -3.52
N LEU A 117 10.33 -0.59 -2.33
CA LEU A 117 9.20 -1.49 -2.06
C LEU A 117 8.03 -1.24 -3.02
N ALA A 118 7.63 0.01 -3.20
CA ALA A 118 6.56 0.38 -4.11
C ALA A 118 6.88 -0.03 -5.56
N GLY A 119 8.12 0.15 -6.00
CA GLY A 119 8.62 -0.29 -7.30
C GLY A 119 8.59 -1.81 -7.47
N MET A 120 8.99 -2.57 -6.46
CA MET A 120 8.93 -4.04 -6.47
C MET A 120 7.49 -4.54 -6.60
N ILE A 121 6.57 -4.00 -5.80
CA ILE A 121 5.14 -4.33 -5.88
C ILE A 121 4.62 -4.00 -7.29
N ALA A 122 4.84 -2.80 -7.78
CA ALA A 122 4.38 -2.38 -9.10
C ALA A 122 4.93 -3.26 -10.23
N GLY A 123 6.20 -3.65 -10.15
CA GLY A 123 6.85 -4.54 -11.11
C GLY A 123 6.21 -5.93 -11.16
N LEU A 124 5.93 -6.53 -9.99
CA LEU A 124 5.26 -7.84 -9.92
C LEU A 124 3.82 -7.78 -10.44
N LEU A 125 3.07 -6.76 -10.02
CA LEU A 125 1.69 -6.56 -10.48
C LEU A 125 1.63 -6.31 -11.99
N GLY A 126 2.55 -5.52 -12.54
CA GLY A 126 2.64 -5.25 -13.96
C GLY A 126 2.91 -6.50 -14.80
N GLN A 127 3.80 -7.39 -14.34
CA GLN A 127 4.07 -8.66 -15.03
C GLN A 127 2.83 -9.55 -15.08
N LYS A 128 2.11 -9.68 -13.98
CA LYS A 128 0.88 -10.48 -13.91
C LYS A 128 -0.22 -9.90 -14.77
N HIS A 129 -0.41 -8.60 -14.75
CA HIS A 129 -1.39 -7.90 -15.58
C HIS A 129 -1.14 -8.15 -17.08
N LEU A 130 0.11 -8.04 -17.53
CA LEU A 130 0.51 -8.29 -18.91
C LEU A 130 0.29 -9.75 -19.34
N ARG A 131 0.47 -10.71 -18.44
CA ARG A 131 0.26 -12.14 -18.71
C ARG A 131 -1.21 -12.54 -18.64
N ARG A 132 -2.11 -11.63 -18.27
CA ARG A 132 -3.54 -11.91 -18.03
C ARG A 132 -3.78 -13.04 -17.01
N GLU A 133 -2.83 -13.27 -16.12
CA GLU A 133 -2.98 -14.24 -15.05
C GLU A 133 -3.91 -13.63 -13.99
N ARG A 134 -4.98 -14.35 -13.64
CA ARG A 134 -5.89 -13.94 -12.55
C ARG A 134 -5.21 -14.18 -11.21
N ASP A 135 -5.10 -13.41 -10.53
CA ASP A 135 -4.94 -12.43 -9.49
C ASP A 135 -4.78 -13.02 -8.12
N ASN A 136 -3.54 -12.97 -7.68
CA ASN A 136 -3.16 -13.12 -6.31
C ASN A 136 -2.43 -11.84 -5.88
N ILE A 137 -3.10 -10.69 -6.08
CA ILE A 137 -2.52 -9.36 -5.78
C ILE A 137 -2.05 -9.26 -4.33
N PRO A 138 -2.84 -9.72 -3.32
CA PRO A 138 -2.37 -9.71 -1.94
C PRO A 138 -1.12 -10.55 -1.73
N GLU A 139 -1.04 -11.77 -2.27
CA GLU A 139 0.09 -12.66 -2.09
C GLU A 139 1.34 -12.14 -2.80
N LEU A 140 1.22 -11.60 -4.02
CA LEU A 140 2.33 -10.93 -4.70
C LEU A 140 2.84 -9.73 -3.90
N THR A 141 1.94 -8.99 -3.26
CA THR A 141 2.31 -7.89 -2.39
C THR A 141 3.06 -8.40 -1.16
N VAL A 142 2.61 -9.49 -0.54
CA VAL A 142 3.29 -10.15 0.59
C VAL A 142 4.68 -10.63 0.18
N GLU A 143 4.80 -11.27 -0.99
CA GLU A 143 6.09 -11.71 -1.54
C GLU A 143 7.05 -10.53 -1.72
N ALA A 144 6.59 -9.42 -2.29
CA ALA A 144 7.41 -8.21 -2.44
C ALA A 144 7.88 -7.66 -1.09
N VAL A 145 6.98 -7.59 -0.10
CA VAL A 145 7.30 -7.12 1.25
C VAL A 145 8.33 -8.03 1.92
N CYS A 146 8.17 -9.34 1.79
CA CYS A 146 9.10 -10.33 2.34
C CYS A 146 10.48 -10.24 1.69
N LEU A 147 10.54 -10.20 0.35
CA LEU A 147 11.80 -10.09 -0.39
C LEU A 147 12.52 -8.77 -0.11
N HIS A 148 11.78 -7.68 -0.02
CA HIS A 148 12.33 -6.38 0.35
C HIS A 148 12.97 -6.42 1.75
N GLY A 149 12.29 -7.03 2.73
CA GLY A 149 12.81 -7.21 4.07
C GLY A 149 14.05 -8.10 4.09
N LEU A 150 14.03 -9.24 3.40
CA LEU A 150 15.18 -10.15 3.28
C LEU A 150 16.40 -9.46 2.65
N ALA A 151 16.18 -8.66 1.61
CA ALA A 151 17.26 -7.89 0.99
C ALA A 151 17.89 -6.89 2.00
N GLY A 152 17.07 -6.27 2.85
CA GLY A 152 17.54 -5.40 3.91
C GLY A 152 18.30 -6.13 5.03
N ASP A 153 17.98 -7.41 5.26
CA ASP A 153 18.67 -8.24 6.27
C ASP A 153 20.04 -8.74 5.76
N LEU A 154 20.21 -8.84 4.45
CA LEU A 154 21.45 -9.28 3.81
C LEU A 154 22.42 -8.14 3.50
N GLY A 155 21.98 -6.90 3.49
CA GLY A 155 22.77 -5.69 3.20
C GLY A 155 23.06 -4.87 4.40
#